data_fa1c5147b407e579632ff94403f5fdea
#
_entry.id   fa1c5147b407e579632ff94403f5fdea
#
_cell.length_a   1.000
_cell.length_b   1.000
_cell.length_c   1.000
_cell.angle_alpha   90.00
_cell.angle_beta   90.00
_cell.angle_gamma   90.00
#
_symmetry.space_group_name_H-M   'P 1'
#
loop_
_entity.id
_entity.type
_entity.pdbx_description
1 polymer ?
#
loop_
_entity_poly.entity_id
_entity_poly.type
_entity_poly.pdbx_seq_one_letter_code
_entity_poly.pdbx_strand_id
1 'polypeptide(L)'
;QKEVGTNCTWNINHNMRIQTTELDGVLLITPPVMHEDFRGTNTEVYNDAVYRQNGINYNWVLDSISTSRRHVLRGLHGDSHTTKLITCLHGSFYFVVVNNDPTHPQYRQWESFTLSDKNRLQVLVPPKFGNGHLVMSESVVFSYKLNAYYDRDSQFTIKWNDPEFNIWWPIRRPILSERDSAG
;
A
#
# COMPACT_ATOMS: atom_id res chain seq x y z
N GLN A 1 0.86 21.35 -48.76
CA GLN A 1 0.76 20.35 -47.70
C GLN A 1 2.10 20.30 -46.99
N LYS A 2 2.20 20.83 -45.76
CA LYS A 2 3.35 20.71 -44.88
C LYS A 2 3.00 19.63 -43.86
N GLU A 3 3.73 18.54 -43.89
CA GLU A 3 3.72 17.54 -42.81
C GLU A 3 4.26 18.19 -41.55
N VAL A 4 3.43 18.31 -40.55
CA VAL A 4 3.84 18.66 -39.18
C VAL A 4 4.24 17.36 -38.48
N GLY A 5 5.51 17.00 -38.61
CA GLY A 5 6.12 15.93 -37.85
C GLY A 5 6.32 16.38 -36.43
N THR A 6 5.35 16.14 -35.57
CA THR A 6 5.53 16.25 -34.10
C THR A 6 6.10 14.92 -33.57
N ASN A 7 7.43 14.77 -33.65
CA ASN A 7 8.12 13.83 -32.83
C ASN A 7 8.12 14.33 -31.39
N CYS A 8 7.01 14.11 -30.69
CA CYS A 8 6.94 14.21 -29.22
C CYS A 8 7.59 12.95 -28.67
N THR A 9 8.92 12.91 -28.57
CA THR A 9 9.62 11.88 -27.82
C THR A 9 9.33 12.13 -26.34
N TRP A 10 8.33 11.42 -25.83
CA TRP A 10 8.10 11.34 -24.40
C TRP A 10 9.31 10.68 -23.77
N ASN A 11 10.12 11.44 -23.04
CA ASN A 11 11.13 10.88 -22.16
C ASN A 11 10.40 10.21 -20.99
N ILE A 12 9.98 8.98 -21.21
CA ILE A 12 9.41 8.13 -20.16
C ILE A 12 10.56 7.75 -19.25
N ASN A 13 10.66 8.40 -18.11
CA ASN A 13 11.62 8.03 -17.09
C ASN A 13 11.09 6.79 -16.37
N HIS A 14 11.37 5.60 -16.91
CA HIS A 14 10.92 4.30 -16.39
C HIS A 14 11.66 3.87 -15.11
N ASN A 15 12.27 4.78 -14.39
CA ASN A 15 13.03 4.48 -13.18
C ASN A 15 12.13 4.18 -11.99
N MET A 16 11.38 3.08 -12.08
CA MET A 16 10.77 2.47 -10.91
C MET A 16 11.87 2.05 -9.94
N ARG A 17 11.72 2.36 -8.67
CA ARG A 17 12.64 1.92 -7.61
C ARG A 17 11.93 0.94 -6.70
N ILE A 18 12.54 -0.25 -6.52
CA ILE A 18 12.08 -1.27 -5.58
C ILE A 18 13.14 -1.43 -4.50
N GLN A 19 12.72 -1.42 -3.26
CA GLN A 19 13.56 -1.59 -2.08
C GLN A 19 12.99 -2.73 -1.23
N THR A 20 13.86 -3.62 -0.78
CA THR A 20 13.53 -4.57 0.29
C THR A 20 13.37 -3.80 1.59
N THR A 21 12.57 -4.35 2.49
CA THR A 21 12.34 -3.81 3.82
C THR A 21 12.92 -4.75 4.88
N GLU A 22 12.72 -4.45 6.16
CA GLU A 22 13.15 -5.33 7.25
C GLU A 22 12.30 -6.62 7.33
N LEU A 23 11.09 -6.60 6.75
CA LEU A 23 10.22 -7.76 6.68
C LEU A 23 10.38 -8.50 5.35
N ASP A 24 10.66 -9.79 5.42
CA ASP A 24 10.84 -10.64 4.25
C ASP A 24 9.62 -10.62 3.32
N GLY A 25 9.86 -10.32 2.04
CA GLY A 25 8.82 -10.28 1.02
C GLY A 25 8.00 -8.98 0.96
N VAL A 26 8.12 -8.11 1.96
CA VAL A 26 7.54 -6.76 1.90
C VAL A 26 8.44 -5.85 1.08
N LEU A 27 7.88 -5.17 0.08
CA LEU A 27 8.65 -4.28 -0.79
C LEU A 27 8.12 -2.85 -0.71
N LEU A 28 9.03 -1.90 -0.65
CA LEU A 28 8.74 -0.48 -0.80
C LEU A 28 9.03 -0.07 -2.24
N ILE A 29 8.03 0.49 -2.91
CA ILE A 29 8.07 0.81 -4.33
C ILE A 29 7.87 2.30 -4.54
N THR A 30 8.74 2.92 -5.33
CA THR A 30 8.54 4.26 -5.86
C THR A 30 8.18 4.11 -7.33
N PRO A 31 6.93 4.37 -7.75
CA PRO A 31 6.54 4.30 -9.15
C PRO A 31 7.22 5.43 -9.95
N PRO A 32 7.37 5.27 -11.27
CA PRO A 32 7.97 6.29 -12.09
C PRO A 32 7.07 7.53 -12.18
N VAL A 33 7.67 8.73 -12.14
CA VAL A 33 6.99 9.97 -12.53
C VAL A 33 7.00 10.04 -14.04
N MET A 34 5.81 10.06 -14.64
CA MET A 34 5.66 10.10 -16.09
C MET A 34 5.91 11.50 -16.66
N HIS A 35 5.31 12.49 -16.05
CA HIS A 35 5.35 13.86 -16.54
C HIS A 35 5.11 14.86 -15.41
N GLU A 36 5.88 15.94 -15.41
CA GLU A 36 5.71 17.06 -14.48
C GLU A 36 5.86 18.39 -15.26
N ASP A 37 4.89 19.27 -15.14
CA ASP A 37 4.93 20.61 -15.71
C ASP A 37 4.22 21.61 -14.78
N PHE A 38 3.98 22.86 -15.26
CA PHE A 38 3.33 23.91 -14.48
C PHE A 38 1.89 23.57 -14.05
N ARG A 39 1.25 22.55 -14.61
CA ARG A 39 -0.08 22.07 -14.22
C ARG A 39 -0.02 21.06 -13.08
N GLY A 40 1.14 20.47 -12.80
CA GLY A 40 1.36 19.41 -11.81
C GLY A 40 1.97 18.16 -12.41
N THR A 41 1.70 17.02 -11.80
CA THR A 41 2.28 15.73 -12.17
C THR A 41 1.23 14.74 -12.65
N ASN A 42 1.61 13.97 -13.67
CA ASN A 42 0.91 12.76 -14.10
C ASN A 42 1.81 11.56 -13.77
N THR A 43 1.31 10.63 -12.96
CA THR A 43 2.04 9.44 -12.51
C THR A 43 1.26 8.19 -12.86
N GLU A 44 1.91 7.23 -13.51
CA GLU A 44 1.34 5.89 -13.62
C GLU A 44 1.38 5.22 -12.24
N VAL A 45 0.20 4.99 -11.67
CA VAL A 45 0.08 4.31 -10.37
C VAL A 45 0.39 2.82 -10.51
N TYR A 46 0.08 2.25 -11.66
CA TYR A 46 0.41 0.88 -12.02
C TYR A 46 0.53 0.73 -13.54
N ASN A 47 1.56 0.00 -13.96
CA ASN A 47 1.78 -0.39 -15.35
C ASN A 47 2.28 -1.85 -15.35
N ASP A 48 1.45 -2.77 -15.84
CA ASP A 48 1.72 -4.23 -15.77
C ASP A 48 3.08 -4.58 -16.40
N ALA A 49 3.41 -4.02 -17.57
CA ALA A 49 4.67 -4.31 -18.24
C ALA A 49 5.88 -3.85 -17.41
N VAL A 50 5.82 -2.64 -16.83
CA VAL A 50 6.90 -2.09 -16.00
C VAL A 50 7.07 -2.89 -14.71
N TYR A 51 5.96 -3.24 -14.04
CA TYR A 51 6.01 -4.01 -12.79
C TYR A 51 6.57 -5.42 -13.04
N ARG A 52 6.12 -6.11 -14.10
CA ARG A 52 6.66 -7.44 -14.48
C ARG A 52 8.13 -7.40 -14.84
N GLN A 53 8.58 -6.40 -15.59
CA GLN A 53 10.01 -6.22 -15.93
C GLN A 53 10.88 -6.03 -14.67
N ASN A 54 10.31 -5.53 -13.59
CA ASN A 54 10.96 -5.34 -12.29
C ASN A 54 10.69 -6.48 -11.30
N GLY A 55 10.17 -7.62 -11.75
CA GLY A 55 10.01 -8.84 -10.94
C GLY A 55 8.69 -8.92 -10.15
N ILE A 56 7.78 -7.97 -10.30
CA ILE A 56 6.46 -7.99 -9.66
C ILE A 56 5.45 -8.65 -10.60
N ASN A 57 5.36 -9.97 -10.52
CA ASN A 57 4.60 -10.83 -11.46
C ASN A 57 3.33 -11.37 -10.82
N TYR A 58 2.37 -10.50 -10.52
CA TYR A 58 1.07 -10.90 -9.97
C TYR A 58 -0.05 -10.72 -11.01
N ASN A 59 -1.04 -11.60 -10.95
CA ASN A 59 -2.29 -11.43 -11.69
C ASN A 59 -3.26 -10.64 -10.82
N TRP A 60 -3.31 -9.33 -11.01
CA TRP A 60 -4.19 -8.45 -10.25
C TRP A 60 -5.63 -8.55 -10.75
N VAL A 61 -6.57 -8.83 -9.86
CA VAL A 61 -7.97 -9.11 -10.20
C VAL A 61 -8.96 -8.15 -9.56
N LEU A 62 -8.51 -7.34 -8.59
CA LEU A 62 -9.38 -6.42 -7.87
C LEU A 62 -8.64 -5.13 -7.52
N ASP A 63 -9.27 -3.99 -7.80
CA ASP A 63 -8.88 -2.67 -7.32
C ASP A 63 -9.98 -2.10 -6.45
N SER A 64 -9.59 -1.58 -5.30
CA SER A 64 -10.51 -0.90 -4.39
C SER A 64 -9.91 0.37 -3.81
N ILE A 65 -10.77 1.29 -3.46
CA ILE A 65 -10.41 2.47 -2.69
C ILE A 65 -11.26 2.55 -1.42
N SER A 66 -10.68 3.13 -0.38
CA SER A 66 -11.45 3.56 0.79
C SER A 66 -11.12 5.02 1.12
N THR A 67 -12.12 5.76 1.55
CA THR A 67 -11.96 7.12 2.06
C THR A 67 -12.13 7.13 3.57
N SER A 68 -11.32 7.94 4.24
CA SER A 68 -11.38 8.05 5.69
C SER A 68 -10.93 9.43 6.13
N ARG A 69 -11.47 9.89 7.26
CA ARG A 69 -11.08 11.14 7.90
C ARG A 69 -9.94 10.93 8.89
N ARG A 70 -9.35 12.03 9.34
CA ARG A 70 -8.26 12.03 10.32
C ARG A 70 -8.56 11.15 11.52
N HIS A 71 -7.54 10.45 11.99
CA HIS A 71 -7.52 9.56 13.16
C HIS A 71 -8.35 8.27 13.00
N VAL A 72 -8.95 8.00 11.84
CA VAL A 72 -9.51 6.69 11.56
C VAL A 72 -8.35 5.70 11.37
N LEU A 73 -8.43 4.58 12.08
CA LEU A 73 -7.57 3.42 11.89
C LEU A 73 -8.41 2.27 11.34
N ARG A 74 -7.94 1.65 10.26
CA ARG A 74 -8.49 0.43 9.69
C ARG A 74 -7.44 -0.66 9.71
N GLY A 75 -7.76 -1.84 10.24
CA GLY A 75 -6.85 -2.97 10.31
C GLY A 75 -6.63 -3.47 11.74
N LEU A 76 -5.77 -4.45 11.94
CA LEU A 76 -4.89 -5.06 10.94
C LEU A 76 -5.56 -6.28 10.32
N HIS A 77 -5.68 -6.29 9.02
CA HIS A 77 -6.34 -7.37 8.30
C HIS A 77 -5.40 -8.07 7.33
N GLY A 78 -5.55 -9.36 7.20
CA GLY A 78 -4.83 -10.19 6.24
C GLY A 78 -5.49 -11.54 6.04
N ASP A 79 -4.95 -12.30 5.12
CA ASP A 79 -5.32 -13.67 4.85
C ASP A 79 -4.11 -14.48 4.39
N SER A 80 -4.29 -15.77 4.12
CA SER A 80 -3.19 -16.69 3.82
C SER A 80 -2.75 -16.71 2.36
N HIS A 81 -3.44 -16.00 1.45
CA HIS A 81 -3.21 -16.15 0.01
C HIS A 81 -3.15 -14.85 -0.79
N THR A 82 -3.61 -13.73 -0.22
CA THR A 82 -3.70 -12.46 -0.96
C THR A 82 -2.43 -11.64 -0.85
N THR A 83 -1.86 -11.31 -2.00
CA THR A 83 -0.86 -10.24 -2.13
C THR A 83 -1.56 -8.91 -2.40
N LYS A 84 -1.09 -7.84 -1.77
CA LYS A 84 -1.68 -6.51 -1.86
C LYS A 84 -0.64 -5.50 -2.32
N LEU A 85 -1.02 -4.60 -3.21
CA LEU A 85 -0.25 -3.40 -3.54
C LEU A 85 -1.01 -2.19 -3.01
N ILE A 86 -0.42 -1.50 -2.05
CA ILE A 86 -1.03 -0.40 -1.31
C ILE A 86 -0.49 0.94 -1.81
N THR A 87 -1.38 1.91 -2.03
CA THR A 87 -1.04 3.25 -2.53
C THR A 87 -1.88 4.32 -1.84
N CYS A 88 -1.27 5.47 -1.54
CA CYS A 88 -1.97 6.68 -1.12
C CYS A 88 -2.27 7.55 -2.33
N LEU A 89 -3.55 7.74 -2.69
CA LEU A 89 -3.95 8.58 -3.81
C LEU A 89 -4.19 10.04 -3.40
N HIS A 90 -4.55 10.27 -2.14
CA HIS A 90 -4.76 11.61 -1.58
C HIS A 90 -4.49 11.59 -0.07
N GLY A 91 -3.85 12.64 0.43
CA GLY A 91 -3.56 12.82 1.85
C GLY A 91 -2.34 12.02 2.31
N SER A 92 -2.34 11.61 3.57
CA SER A 92 -1.27 10.81 4.17
C SER A 92 -1.77 9.91 5.29
N PHE A 93 -1.13 8.75 5.44
CA PHE A 93 -1.40 7.82 6.51
C PHE A 93 -0.12 7.12 7.01
N TYR A 94 -0.15 6.76 8.28
CA TYR A 94 0.81 5.86 8.90
C TYR A 94 0.35 4.42 8.61
N PHE A 95 1.16 3.66 7.91
CA PHE A 95 0.86 2.31 7.45
C PHE A 95 1.71 1.30 8.21
N VAL A 96 1.08 0.27 8.73
CA VAL A 96 1.74 -0.83 9.44
C VAL A 96 1.54 -2.12 8.68
N VAL A 97 2.61 -2.89 8.55
CA VAL A 97 2.62 -4.27 8.05
C VAL A 97 3.18 -5.15 9.15
N VAL A 98 2.55 -6.28 9.41
CA VAL A 98 2.95 -7.23 10.46
C VAL A 98 2.95 -8.64 9.92
N ASN A 99 3.98 -9.41 10.22
CA ASN A 99 4.05 -10.83 9.88
C ASN A 99 3.18 -11.65 10.86
N ASN A 100 2.13 -12.29 10.33
CA ASN A 100 1.23 -13.17 11.09
C ASN A 100 1.38 -14.66 10.74
N ASP A 101 2.49 -15.05 10.11
CA ASP A 101 2.81 -16.45 9.86
C ASP A 101 3.54 -17.07 11.05
N PRO A 102 2.90 -17.92 11.87
CA PRO A 102 3.52 -18.51 13.04
C PRO A 102 4.67 -19.47 12.71
N THR A 103 4.83 -19.86 11.44
CA THR A 103 5.94 -20.72 10.99
C THR A 103 7.16 -19.92 10.51
N HIS A 104 7.03 -18.59 10.38
CA HIS A 104 8.08 -17.72 9.88
C HIS A 104 8.97 -17.20 11.02
N PRO A 105 10.31 -17.11 10.85
CA PRO A 105 11.22 -16.58 11.88
C PRO A 105 10.88 -15.14 12.33
N GLN A 106 10.27 -14.35 11.45
CA GLN A 106 9.83 -12.99 11.75
C GLN A 106 8.37 -12.91 12.25
N TYR A 107 7.80 -13.99 12.75
CA TYR A 107 6.45 -13.97 13.31
C TYR A 107 6.30 -12.88 14.37
N ARG A 108 5.23 -12.07 14.26
CA ARG A 108 4.92 -10.91 15.10
C ARG A 108 5.83 -9.69 14.89
N GLN A 109 6.86 -9.75 14.05
CA GLN A 109 7.60 -8.55 13.68
C GLN A 109 6.74 -7.66 12.77
N TRP A 110 6.93 -6.37 12.92
CA TRP A 110 6.20 -5.37 12.15
C TRP A 110 7.10 -4.23 11.70
N GLU A 111 6.69 -3.57 10.66
CA GLU A 111 7.34 -2.38 10.12
C GLU A 111 6.30 -1.33 9.76
N SER A 112 6.69 -0.06 9.76
CA SER A 112 5.78 1.02 9.45
C SER A 112 6.34 1.95 8.37
N PHE A 113 5.41 2.51 7.59
CA PHE A 113 5.71 3.41 6.49
C PHE A 113 4.78 4.62 6.56
N THR A 114 5.26 5.78 6.15
CA THR A 114 4.37 6.92 5.88
C THR A 114 4.13 7.01 4.39
N LEU A 115 2.90 6.76 3.96
CA LEU A 115 2.49 6.90 2.57
C LEU A 115 1.67 8.17 2.38
N SER A 116 1.92 8.86 1.26
CA SER A 116 1.21 10.10 0.94
C SER A 116 1.11 10.32 -0.57
N ASP A 117 0.20 11.18 -0.98
CA ASP A 117 0.11 11.68 -2.34
C ASP A 117 1.36 12.48 -2.77
N LYS A 118 2.20 12.89 -1.83
CA LYS A 118 3.44 13.62 -2.08
C LYS A 118 4.63 12.69 -2.35
N ASN A 119 4.83 11.68 -1.50
CA ASN A 119 5.95 10.76 -1.68
C ASN A 119 5.64 9.63 -2.65
N ARG A 120 4.35 9.36 -2.94
CA ARG A 120 3.85 8.36 -3.90
C ARG A 120 4.38 6.95 -3.67
N LEU A 121 4.87 6.67 -2.47
CA LEU A 121 5.34 5.35 -2.11
C LEU A 121 4.20 4.35 -2.15
N GLN A 122 4.53 3.14 -2.58
CA GLN A 122 3.65 1.99 -2.53
C GLN A 122 4.30 0.89 -1.68
N VAL A 123 3.48 0.07 -1.06
CA VAL A 123 3.95 -1.10 -0.32
C VAL A 123 3.32 -2.36 -0.89
N LEU A 124 4.15 -3.30 -1.28
CA LEU A 124 3.72 -4.67 -1.61
C LEU A 124 3.71 -5.49 -0.33
N VAL A 125 2.55 -6.04 0.01
CA VAL A 125 2.32 -6.84 1.20
C VAL A 125 2.05 -8.29 0.77
N PRO A 126 2.88 -9.27 1.15
CA PRO A 126 2.69 -10.67 0.80
C PRO A 126 1.53 -11.32 1.58
N PRO A 127 1.10 -12.54 1.20
CA PRO A 127 0.16 -13.36 1.98
C PRO A 127 0.64 -13.61 3.40
N LYS A 128 -0.29 -13.87 4.32
CA LYS A 128 -0.07 -14.12 5.76
C LYS A 128 0.40 -12.90 6.55
N PHE A 129 0.57 -11.75 5.90
CA PHE A 129 0.82 -10.49 6.58
C PHE A 129 -0.47 -9.72 6.84
N GLY A 130 -0.59 -9.18 8.03
CA GLY A 130 -1.63 -8.20 8.37
C GLY A 130 -1.17 -6.80 8.02
N ASN A 131 -2.10 -5.97 7.60
CA ASN A 131 -1.83 -4.55 7.39
C ASN A 131 -2.94 -3.66 7.94
N GLY A 132 -2.56 -2.47 8.38
CA GLY A 132 -3.47 -1.44 8.82
C GLY A 132 -2.94 -0.04 8.55
N HIS A 133 -3.83 0.94 8.52
CA HIS A 133 -3.44 2.32 8.33
C HIS A 133 -4.17 3.27 9.26
N LEU A 134 -3.46 4.27 9.75
CA LEU A 134 -3.97 5.37 10.55
C LEU A 134 -3.88 6.66 9.74
N VAL A 135 -5.00 7.33 9.54
CA VAL A 135 -5.09 8.58 8.77
C VAL A 135 -4.46 9.73 9.54
N MET A 136 -3.43 10.37 8.95
CA MET A 136 -2.68 11.47 9.54
C MET A 136 -3.12 12.84 9.00
N SER A 137 -3.48 12.93 7.72
CA SER A 137 -4.07 14.12 7.10
C SER A 137 -5.54 14.31 7.48
N GLU A 138 -6.14 15.38 7.04
CA GLU A 138 -7.58 15.65 7.27
C GLU A 138 -8.47 14.58 6.67
N SER A 139 -8.12 14.13 5.47
CA SER A 139 -8.75 13.00 4.78
C SER A 139 -7.71 12.22 3.99
N VAL A 140 -8.06 10.99 3.63
CA VAL A 140 -7.22 10.12 2.80
C VAL A 140 -8.06 9.37 1.79
N VAL A 141 -7.48 9.13 0.61
CA VAL A 141 -7.92 8.11 -0.35
C VAL A 141 -6.87 7.02 -0.36
N PHE A 142 -7.19 5.91 0.28
CA PHE A 142 -6.38 4.69 0.36
C PHE A 142 -6.78 3.77 -0.78
N SER A 143 -5.82 3.35 -1.59
CA SER A 143 -6.02 2.45 -2.72
C SER A 143 -5.27 1.14 -2.48
N TYR A 144 -5.90 0.05 -2.83
CA TYR A 144 -5.28 -1.27 -2.77
C TYR A 144 -5.69 -2.13 -3.97
N LYS A 145 -4.69 -2.78 -4.54
CA LYS A 145 -4.79 -3.73 -5.65
C LYS A 145 -4.52 -5.12 -5.10
N LEU A 146 -5.34 -6.12 -5.46
CA LEU A 146 -5.30 -7.48 -4.93
C LEU A 146 -5.17 -8.49 -6.06
N ASN A 147 -4.42 -9.56 -5.82
CA ASN A 147 -4.30 -10.70 -6.73
C ASN A 147 -5.36 -11.79 -6.47
N ALA A 148 -6.29 -11.55 -5.55
CA ALA A 148 -7.41 -12.44 -5.23
C ALA A 148 -8.68 -11.61 -4.99
N TYR A 149 -9.84 -12.23 -5.15
CA TYR A 149 -11.11 -11.60 -4.77
C TYR A 149 -11.24 -11.54 -3.25
N TYR A 150 -11.91 -10.49 -2.79
CA TYR A 150 -12.14 -10.31 -1.35
C TYR A 150 -13.07 -11.40 -0.81
N ASP A 151 -12.60 -12.09 0.20
CA ASP A 151 -13.37 -13.05 0.98
C ASP A 151 -13.22 -12.72 2.48
N ARG A 152 -14.31 -12.29 3.08
CA ARG A 152 -14.32 -11.87 4.49
C ARG A 152 -14.04 -13.03 5.44
N ASP A 153 -14.51 -14.22 5.12
CA ASP A 153 -14.44 -15.40 6.00
C ASP A 153 -13.03 -15.98 6.05
N SER A 154 -12.21 -15.73 5.03
CA SER A 154 -10.80 -16.12 5.00
C SER A 154 -9.88 -15.16 5.73
N GLN A 155 -10.36 -13.97 6.12
CA GLN A 155 -9.53 -12.94 6.73
C GLN A 155 -9.37 -13.11 8.24
N PHE A 156 -8.13 -13.02 8.70
CA PHE A 156 -7.85 -12.78 10.11
C PHE A 156 -7.90 -11.27 10.43
N THR A 157 -8.11 -10.97 11.69
CA THR A 157 -7.99 -9.61 12.24
C THR A 157 -7.07 -9.66 13.45
N ILE A 158 -6.07 -8.77 13.50
CA ILE A 158 -5.22 -8.54 14.65
C ILE A 158 -5.66 -7.24 15.27
N LYS A 159 -5.88 -7.24 16.58
CA LYS A 159 -6.25 -6.02 17.30
C LYS A 159 -5.12 -4.99 17.21
N TRP A 160 -5.45 -3.75 16.89
CA TRP A 160 -4.48 -2.69 16.66
C TRP A 160 -3.50 -2.45 17.82
N ASN A 161 -3.93 -2.70 19.06
CA ASN A 161 -3.16 -2.53 20.30
C ASN A 161 -2.90 -3.85 21.03
N ASP A 162 -2.85 -4.95 20.29
CA ASP A 162 -2.53 -6.26 20.85
C ASP A 162 -1.11 -6.23 21.48
N PRO A 163 -0.97 -6.53 22.79
CA PRO A 163 0.33 -6.46 23.45
C PRO A 163 1.35 -7.49 22.95
N GLU A 164 0.90 -8.59 22.33
CA GLU A 164 1.82 -9.60 21.77
C GLU A 164 2.54 -9.11 20.51
N PHE A 165 1.91 -8.22 19.75
CA PHE A 165 2.51 -7.58 18.57
C PHE A 165 3.23 -6.28 18.92
N ASN A 166 2.84 -5.63 20.03
CA ASN A 166 3.44 -4.40 20.55
C ASN A 166 3.69 -3.32 19.49
N ILE A 167 2.70 -3.10 18.63
CA ILE A 167 2.79 -2.13 17.54
C ILE A 167 2.68 -0.72 18.09
N TRP A 168 3.63 0.14 17.70
CA TRP A 168 3.58 1.54 18.04
C TRP A 168 2.68 2.31 17.06
N TRP A 169 1.83 3.18 17.59
CA TRP A 169 0.96 4.06 16.82
C TRP A 169 1.15 5.51 17.27
N PRO A 170 1.13 6.49 16.33
CA PRO A 170 1.36 7.90 16.65
C PRO A 170 0.23 8.55 17.46
N ILE A 171 -0.90 7.87 17.67
CA ILE A 171 -1.99 8.34 18.53
C ILE A 171 -2.48 7.24 19.47
N ARG A 172 -3.05 7.64 20.61
CA ARG A 172 -3.53 6.69 21.65
C ARG A 172 -4.99 6.29 21.51
N ARG A 173 -5.79 7.05 20.77
CA ARG A 173 -7.26 6.86 20.66
C ARG A 173 -7.69 7.03 19.21
N PRO A 174 -7.46 6.04 18.35
CA PRO A 174 -7.95 6.06 16.99
C PRO A 174 -9.48 5.89 16.94
N ILE A 175 -10.07 6.30 15.83
CA ILE A 175 -11.46 6.02 15.49
C ILE A 175 -11.49 4.65 14.81
N LEU A 176 -12.22 3.70 15.37
CA LEU A 176 -12.25 2.30 14.94
C LEU A 176 -13.67 1.89 14.52
N SER A 177 -13.76 0.89 13.66
CA SER A 177 -14.97 0.10 13.47
C SER A 177 -15.19 -0.87 14.65
N GLU A 178 -16.38 -1.45 14.76
CA GLU A 178 -16.66 -2.50 15.74
C GLU A 178 -15.69 -3.69 15.56
N ARG A 179 -15.46 -4.11 14.31
CA ARG A 179 -14.51 -5.17 13.97
C ARG A 179 -13.09 -4.87 14.47
N ASP A 180 -12.59 -3.67 14.16
CA ASP A 180 -11.21 -3.29 14.49
C ASP A 180 -11.02 -3.04 16.00
N SER A 181 -12.12 -2.78 16.73
CA SER A 181 -12.12 -2.65 18.18
C SER A 181 -12.10 -4.00 18.88
N ALA A 182 -12.75 -5.01 18.29
CA ALA A 182 -12.86 -6.35 18.88
C ALA A 182 -11.58 -7.18 18.66
N GLY A 183 -10.94 -7.07 17.50
CA GLY A 183 -9.76 -7.84 17.10
C GLY A 183 -10.12 -9.12 16.38
#